data_fb155c9cb8870ed94135f910f533d4a1
#
_entry.id   fb155c9cb8870ed94135f910f533d4a1
#
_cell.length_a   1.000
_cell.length_b   1.000
_cell.length_c   1.000
_cell.angle_alpha   90.00
_cell.angle_beta   90.00
_cell.angle_gamma   90.00
#
_symmetry.space_group_name_H-M   'P 1'
#
loop_
_entity.id
_entity.type
_entity.pdbx_description
1 polymer ?
#
loop_
_entity_poly.entity_id
_entity_poly.type
_entity_poly.pdbx_seq_one_letter_code
_entity_poly.pdbx_strand_id
1 'polypeptide(L)'
;MRNLTRNFWICLGLIMFPLTTFGQQKNNFTYVPAQELLLVGKATTEGEYFHRVDTAKYCTMPPAVKKLFTNSAGLAISFTTNSPVIKAKWTVPDNYQLPNLTRIAQK
;
A
#
# COMPACT_ATOMS: atom_id res chain seq x y z
N MET A 1 37.17 7.45 57.36
CA MET A 1 37.45 6.48 56.27
C MET A 1 36.31 5.48 55.98
N ARG A 2 35.22 5.44 56.68
CA ARG A 2 34.13 4.45 56.49
C ARG A 2 33.07 4.81 55.43
N ASN A 3 33.08 6.00 54.89
CA ASN A 3 32.04 6.45 53.94
C ASN A 3 32.48 6.42 52.46
N LEU A 4 33.77 6.26 52.18
CA LEU A 4 34.26 6.30 50.80
C LEU A 4 33.96 5.00 50.03
N THR A 5 34.02 3.87 50.72
CA THR A 5 33.74 2.56 50.14
C THR A 5 32.25 2.35 49.82
N ARG A 6 31.33 2.93 50.63
CA ARG A 6 29.90 2.79 50.45
C ARG A 6 29.41 3.57 49.25
N ASN A 7 29.97 4.74 48.97
CA ASN A 7 29.66 5.53 47.80
C ASN A 7 30.23 4.96 46.49
N PHE A 8 31.35 4.25 46.57
CA PHE A 8 31.98 3.59 45.42
C PHE A 8 31.11 2.47 44.86
N TRP A 9 30.44 1.70 45.70
CA TRP A 9 29.52 0.64 45.28
C TRP A 9 28.24 1.15 44.65
N ILE A 10 27.73 2.32 45.10
CA ILE A 10 26.55 2.96 44.53
C ILE A 10 26.84 3.52 43.15
N CYS A 11 28.02 4.10 42.93
CA CYS A 11 28.44 4.57 41.59
C CYS A 11 28.67 3.41 40.60
N LEU A 12 29.20 2.28 41.07
CA LEU A 12 29.44 1.10 40.21
C LEU A 12 28.13 0.42 39.78
N GLY A 13 27.10 0.45 40.62
CA GLY A 13 25.76 -0.07 40.30
C GLY A 13 25.00 0.75 39.27
N LEU A 14 25.30 2.06 39.12
CA LEU A 14 24.64 2.94 38.19
C LEU A 14 25.14 2.79 36.74
N ILE A 15 26.33 2.20 36.52
CA ILE A 15 26.97 2.04 35.21
C ILE A 15 26.44 0.83 34.44
N MET A 16 25.76 -0.10 35.11
CA MET A 16 25.27 -1.35 34.53
C MET A 16 23.81 -1.31 34.06
N PHE A 17 23.23 -0.13 33.85
CA PHE A 17 21.95 -0.05 33.19
C PHE A 17 22.18 -0.31 31.68
N PRO A 18 21.77 -1.45 31.12
CA PRO A 18 21.84 -1.65 29.69
C PRO A 18 20.89 -0.66 29.04
N LEU A 19 21.42 0.31 28.32
CA LEU A 19 20.67 1.08 27.36
C LEU A 19 20.16 0.08 26.30
N THR A 20 19.01 -0.50 26.52
CA THR A 20 18.26 -1.20 25.48
C THR A 20 17.79 -0.13 24.49
N THR A 21 18.66 0.22 23.57
CA THR A 21 18.27 0.94 22.38
C THR A 21 17.33 0.01 21.60
N PHE A 22 16.04 0.27 21.73
CA PHE A 22 15.06 -0.28 20.79
C PHE A 22 15.41 0.28 19.41
N GLY A 23 16.22 -0.45 18.67
CA GLY A 23 16.49 -0.16 17.29
C GLY A 23 15.16 -0.19 16.54
N GLN A 24 14.68 0.97 16.11
CA GLN A 24 13.56 1.05 15.18
C GLN A 24 14.01 0.36 13.89
N GLN A 25 13.55 -0.86 13.69
CA GLN A 25 13.79 -1.59 12.47
C GLN A 25 13.06 -0.84 11.33
N LYS A 26 13.80 -0.05 10.58
CA LYS A 26 13.31 0.62 9.39
C LYS A 26 12.94 -0.45 8.36
N ASN A 27 11.67 -0.80 8.32
CA ASN A 27 11.16 -1.74 7.33
C ASN A 27 11.28 -1.08 5.94
N ASN A 28 12.30 -1.46 5.18
CA ASN A 28 12.45 -1.06 3.79
C ASN A 28 11.46 -1.88 2.96
N PHE A 29 10.39 -1.23 2.46
CA PHE A 29 9.47 -1.84 1.53
C PHE A 29 9.93 -1.53 0.10
N THR A 30 10.01 -2.56 -0.72
CA THR A 30 10.19 -2.43 -2.16
C THR A 30 8.81 -2.48 -2.81
N TYR A 31 8.48 -1.46 -3.61
CA TYR A 31 7.24 -1.43 -4.36
C TYR A 31 7.48 -1.96 -5.77
N VAL A 32 6.67 -2.93 -6.16
CA VAL A 32 6.64 -3.47 -7.53
C VAL A 32 5.48 -2.80 -8.26
N PRO A 33 5.71 -2.24 -9.46
CA PRO A 33 4.63 -1.69 -10.27
C PRO A 33 3.58 -2.76 -10.58
N ALA A 34 2.30 -2.38 -10.53
CA ALA A 34 1.21 -3.31 -10.81
C ALA A 34 1.27 -3.92 -12.21
N GLN A 35 1.85 -3.19 -13.17
CA GLN A 35 2.03 -3.61 -14.56
C GLN A 35 2.98 -4.80 -14.73
N GLU A 36 3.85 -5.04 -13.76
CA GLU A 36 4.77 -6.20 -13.75
C GLU A 36 4.12 -7.46 -13.16
N LEU A 37 2.91 -7.33 -12.61
CA LEU A 37 2.19 -8.41 -11.97
C LEU A 37 1.06 -8.92 -12.86
N LEU A 38 0.57 -10.13 -12.58
CA LEU A 38 -0.52 -10.72 -13.34
C LEU A 38 -1.85 -10.03 -13.05
N LEU A 39 -2.39 -9.33 -14.03
CA LEU A 39 -3.74 -8.76 -13.97
C LEU A 39 -4.76 -9.81 -14.40
N VAL A 40 -5.79 -10.04 -13.61
CA VAL A 40 -6.90 -10.94 -13.87
C VAL A 40 -8.24 -10.20 -13.87
N GLY A 41 -9.25 -10.77 -14.54
CA GLY A 41 -10.59 -10.17 -14.63
C GLY A 41 -10.77 -9.16 -15.76
N LYS A 42 -9.76 -8.92 -16.60
CA LYS A 42 -9.86 -8.08 -17.78
C LYS A 42 -10.52 -8.86 -18.93
N ALA A 43 -11.46 -8.23 -19.64
CA ALA A 43 -12.15 -8.88 -20.76
C ALA A 43 -11.30 -8.97 -22.04
N THR A 44 -10.34 -8.04 -22.19
CA THR A 44 -9.41 -7.99 -23.34
C THR A 44 -7.99 -7.74 -22.83
N THR A 45 -7.00 -8.32 -23.49
CA THR A 45 -5.58 -8.09 -23.14
C THR A 45 -5.07 -6.71 -23.58
N GLU A 46 -5.77 -6.07 -24.49
CA GLU A 46 -5.44 -4.77 -25.07
C GLU A 46 -6.06 -3.59 -24.31
N GLY A 47 -5.63 -2.37 -24.63
CA GLY A 47 -6.09 -1.12 -24.03
C GLY A 47 -5.44 -0.80 -22.69
N GLU A 48 -5.92 0.27 -22.07
CA GLU A 48 -5.41 0.77 -20.78
C GLU A 48 -5.37 -0.32 -19.69
N TYR A 49 -4.28 -0.38 -18.93
CA TYR A 49 -4.04 -1.50 -18.00
C TYR A 49 -5.16 -1.72 -16.99
N PHE A 50 -5.68 -0.64 -16.39
CA PHE A 50 -6.75 -0.73 -15.40
C PHE A 50 -8.18 -0.58 -15.96
N HIS A 51 -8.34 -0.56 -17.28
CA HIS A 51 -9.66 -0.60 -17.90
C HIS A 51 -10.13 -2.04 -18.08
N ARG A 52 -11.40 -2.32 -17.77
CA ARG A 52 -11.99 -3.66 -17.90
C ARG A 52 -12.08 -4.11 -19.35
N VAL A 53 -12.34 -3.17 -20.24
CA VAL A 53 -12.52 -3.38 -21.67
C VAL A 53 -11.79 -2.29 -22.43
N ASP A 54 -11.21 -2.62 -23.56
CA ASP A 54 -10.67 -1.63 -24.49
C ASP A 54 -11.82 -0.92 -25.22
N THR A 55 -12.11 0.31 -24.78
CA THR A 55 -13.19 1.12 -25.35
C THR A 55 -12.92 1.64 -26.76
N ALA A 56 -11.67 1.56 -27.22
CA ALA A 56 -11.33 1.95 -28.60
C ALA A 56 -11.86 0.94 -29.63
N LYS A 57 -11.94 -0.33 -29.26
CA LYS A 57 -12.51 -1.38 -30.13
C LYS A 57 -14.03 -1.25 -30.33
N TYR A 58 -14.72 -0.59 -29.41
CA TYR A 58 -16.19 -0.53 -29.41
C TYR A 58 -16.68 0.89 -29.67
N CYS A 59 -16.46 1.38 -30.91
CA CYS A 59 -16.79 2.76 -31.30
C CYS A 59 -18.29 3.10 -31.18
N THR A 60 -19.17 2.13 -31.38
CA THR A 60 -20.64 2.29 -31.35
C THR A 60 -21.23 2.34 -29.96
N MET A 61 -20.41 2.12 -28.92
CA MET A 61 -20.89 2.09 -27.53
C MET A 61 -21.26 3.48 -27.04
N PRO A 62 -22.41 3.64 -26.35
CA PRO A 62 -22.81 4.91 -25.77
C PRO A 62 -21.75 5.48 -24.81
N PRO A 63 -21.55 6.82 -24.76
CA PRO A 63 -20.51 7.44 -23.94
C PRO A 63 -20.60 7.10 -22.44
N ALA A 64 -21.82 7.02 -21.89
CA ALA A 64 -22.06 6.65 -20.51
C ALA A 64 -21.56 5.21 -20.20
N VAL A 65 -21.76 4.27 -21.12
CA VAL A 65 -21.29 2.89 -21.00
C VAL A 65 -19.77 2.83 -21.12
N LYS A 66 -19.19 3.58 -22.07
CA LYS A 66 -17.71 3.69 -22.19
C LYS A 66 -17.09 4.15 -20.90
N LYS A 67 -17.68 5.17 -20.25
CA LYS A 67 -17.20 5.66 -18.96
C LYS A 67 -17.20 4.58 -17.88
N LEU A 68 -18.20 3.70 -17.84
CA LEU A 68 -18.28 2.61 -16.87
C LEU A 68 -17.19 1.54 -17.10
N PHE A 69 -16.77 1.32 -18.33
CA PHE A 69 -15.72 0.37 -18.66
C PHE A 69 -14.29 0.84 -18.31
N THR A 70 -14.12 2.15 -18.05
CA THR A 70 -12.84 2.67 -17.54
C THR A 70 -12.65 2.38 -16.05
N ASN A 71 -13.69 1.93 -15.35
CA ASN A 71 -13.58 1.53 -13.94
C ASN A 71 -12.89 0.18 -13.81
N SER A 72 -12.02 0.08 -12.80
CA SER A 72 -11.28 -1.14 -12.49
C SER A 72 -12.05 -2.18 -11.68
N ALA A 73 -13.36 -1.98 -11.45
CA ALA A 73 -14.18 -2.90 -10.68
C ALA A 73 -14.16 -4.32 -11.28
N GLY A 74 -13.83 -5.32 -10.48
CA GLY A 74 -13.69 -6.72 -10.93
C GLY A 74 -12.30 -7.07 -11.48
N LEU A 75 -11.37 -6.12 -11.57
CA LEU A 75 -9.96 -6.42 -11.83
C LEU A 75 -9.27 -6.80 -10.53
N ALA A 76 -8.38 -7.77 -10.60
CA ALA A 76 -7.54 -8.17 -9.46
C ALA A 76 -6.09 -8.38 -9.94
N ILE A 77 -5.15 -8.13 -9.05
CA ILE A 77 -3.73 -8.41 -9.27
C ILE A 77 -3.38 -9.66 -8.51
N SER A 78 -2.88 -10.67 -9.23
CA SER A 78 -2.46 -11.95 -8.67
C SER A 78 -0.95 -12.01 -8.56
N PHE A 79 -0.44 -12.36 -7.39
CA PHE A 79 0.98 -12.54 -7.13
C PHE A 79 1.20 -13.52 -5.97
N THR A 80 2.40 -14.05 -5.88
CA THR A 80 2.82 -14.92 -4.77
C THR A 80 3.96 -14.24 -4.02
N THR A 81 3.92 -14.30 -2.70
CA THR A 81 4.95 -13.73 -1.85
C THR A 81 5.13 -14.56 -0.59
N ASN A 82 6.35 -14.55 -0.06
CA ASN A 82 6.70 -15.09 1.27
C ASN A 82 6.83 -13.97 2.32
N SER A 83 6.52 -12.73 1.97
CA SER A 83 6.60 -11.59 2.88
C SER A 83 5.48 -11.64 3.92
N PRO A 84 5.78 -11.42 5.21
CA PRO A 84 4.76 -11.38 6.26
C PRO A 84 3.90 -10.11 6.21
N VAL A 85 4.32 -9.10 5.44
CA VAL A 85 3.61 -7.82 5.31
C VAL A 85 3.49 -7.42 3.85
N ILE A 86 2.28 -7.08 3.43
CA ILE A 86 1.97 -6.56 2.10
C ILE A 86 1.45 -5.14 2.27
N LYS A 87 1.98 -4.21 1.47
CA LYS A 87 1.51 -2.83 1.38
C LYS A 87 1.07 -2.53 -0.03
N ALA A 88 -0.08 -1.90 -0.18
CA ALA A 88 -0.57 -1.39 -1.45
C ALA A 88 -0.58 0.14 -1.43
N LYS A 89 -0.23 0.75 -2.57
CA LYS A 89 -0.32 2.18 -2.81
C LYS A 89 -1.09 2.39 -4.11
N TRP A 90 -2.13 3.19 -4.07
CA TRP A 90 -2.93 3.53 -5.24
C TRP A 90 -3.30 5.01 -5.23
N THR A 91 -3.66 5.53 -6.38
CA THR A 91 -4.15 6.90 -6.55
C THR A 91 -5.56 6.86 -7.11
N VAL A 92 -6.44 7.62 -6.51
CA VAL A 92 -7.83 7.81 -6.97
C VAL A 92 -7.96 9.24 -7.49
N PRO A 93 -8.59 9.47 -8.65
CA PRO A 93 -8.85 10.82 -9.14
C PRO A 93 -9.74 11.60 -8.17
N ASP A 94 -9.33 12.80 -7.78
CA ASP A 94 -10.04 13.63 -6.80
C ASP A 94 -11.41 14.12 -7.27
N ASN A 95 -11.64 14.15 -8.58
CA ASN A 95 -12.85 14.67 -9.20
C ASN A 95 -13.95 13.62 -9.47
N TYR A 96 -13.70 12.36 -9.07
CA TYR A 96 -14.69 11.30 -9.25
C TYR A 96 -15.66 11.30 -8.06
N GLN A 97 -16.75 12.04 -8.21
CA GLN A 97 -17.84 12.08 -7.23
C GLN A 97 -19.10 11.41 -7.79
N LEU A 98 -19.58 10.43 -7.07
CA LEU A 98 -20.87 9.80 -7.35
C LEU A 98 -21.94 10.48 -6.48
N PRO A 99 -23.03 11.00 -7.05
CA PRO A 99 -24.04 11.76 -6.30
C PRO A 99 -24.79 10.93 -5.25
N ASN A 100 -24.73 9.62 -5.37
CA ASN A 100 -25.40 8.65 -4.49
C ASN A 100 -24.46 8.08 -3.39
N LEU A 101 -23.21 8.51 -3.33
CA LEU A 101 -22.25 8.05 -2.33
C LEU A 101 -21.71 9.20 -1.48
N THR A 102 -21.47 8.94 -0.22
CA THR A 102 -20.81 9.91 0.65
C THR A 102 -19.34 10.08 0.24
N ARG A 103 -18.76 11.26 0.49
CA ARG A 103 -17.35 11.54 0.16
C ARG A 103 -16.36 10.56 0.83
N ILE A 104 -16.72 10.01 1.98
CA ILE A 104 -15.91 9.04 2.71
C ILE A 104 -15.91 7.69 1.97
N ALA A 105 -17.01 7.29 1.38
CA ALA A 105 -17.15 6.04 0.64
C ALA A 105 -16.51 6.06 -0.76
N GLN A 106 -16.04 7.22 -1.20
CA GLN A 106 -15.44 7.42 -2.53
C GLN A 106 -13.90 7.49 -2.50
N LYS A 107 -13.29 7.36 -1.32
CA LYS A 107 -11.84 7.42 -1.13
C LYS A 107 -11.21 6.05 -0.99
#